data_4eb31f53adcaca687eeb6b12d3748da2
#
_entry.id   4eb31f53adcaca687eeb6b12d3748da2
#
_cell.length_a   1.000
_cell.length_b   1.000
_cell.length_c   1.000
_cell.angle_alpha   90.00
_cell.angle_beta   90.00
_cell.angle_gamma   90.00
#
_symmetry.space_group_name_H-M   'P 1'
#
loop_
_entity.id
_entity.type
_entity.pdbx_description
1 polymer ?
#
loop_
_entity_poly.entity_id
_entity_poly.type
_entity_poly.pdbx_seq_one_letter_code
_entity_poly.pdbx_strand_id
1 'polypeptide(L)'
;AGNDYLLVIEDNLVVDPEIFYRLGEDLENPGLPLVRIEIRGKDKTGQPSGGLLAVRGGDSLDLVLSQIKAGKGIPEIGLMAEGERTSLVLPGKLAMVVNDRKSFLRSRNLLLQTARKPQDGIVARLINRRISLFLTKYFLYLNVHPIVQSIFTLAIGLLSAVFVGFGRQLLVPGGILFELASIIDGCDGENVRLTFRKARIGGALDIAGDAVTFVSFFVALPVGLYRTYGDRLWLGLGIFTLLSMVAFYLQLINYARKTGIGYNIVAVVKEVEASKNLPQFQTAFDRLAASLAFVYRRDFFSMAAFIMIVAGLARQAMVLVALLAFLEAVYFYAYSLRKMNFQARSKGELQ
;
A
#
# COMPACT_ATOMS: atom_id res chain seq x y z
N ALA A 1 33.04 10.32 5.32
CA ALA A 1 32.20 11.14 6.17
C ALA A 1 30.93 11.37 5.39
N GLY A 2 29.84 10.72 5.79
CA GLY A 2 28.56 10.82 5.11
C GLY A 2 27.94 12.21 5.36
N ASN A 3 27.12 12.67 4.40
CA ASN A 3 26.30 13.88 4.54
C ASN A 3 25.11 13.59 5.45
N ASP A 4 25.35 13.24 6.72
CA ASP A 4 24.30 12.91 7.67
C ASP A 4 23.79 14.19 8.33
N TYR A 5 22.49 14.44 8.24
CA TYR A 5 21.80 15.52 8.94
C TYR A 5 21.06 14.97 10.15
N LEU A 6 21.15 15.69 11.27
CA LEU A 6 20.32 15.48 12.44
C LEU A 6 19.08 16.36 12.34
N LEU A 7 17.91 15.79 12.46
CA LEU A 7 16.65 16.52 12.52
C LEU A 7 16.26 16.75 13.98
N VAL A 8 16.13 18.01 14.36
CA VAL A 8 15.65 18.44 15.68
C VAL A 8 14.22 18.93 15.52
N ILE A 9 13.30 18.30 16.24
CA ILE A 9 11.85 18.55 16.14
C ILE A 9 11.35 18.98 17.52
N GLU A 10 10.54 20.03 17.60
CA GLU A 10 9.85 20.39 18.84
C GLU A 10 8.85 19.29 19.24
N ASP A 11 8.73 19.04 20.55
CA ASP A 11 7.91 17.95 21.13
C ASP A 11 6.41 18.12 20.89
N ASN A 12 5.93 19.33 20.64
CA ASN A 12 4.54 19.65 20.33
C ASN A 12 4.24 19.70 18.82
N LEU A 13 5.22 19.35 17.96
CA LEU A 13 5.07 19.37 16.52
C LEU A 13 4.73 17.99 15.97
N VAL A 14 3.61 17.89 15.28
CA VAL A 14 3.23 16.71 14.51
C VAL A 14 3.56 16.93 13.05
N VAL A 15 4.36 16.03 12.49
CA VAL A 15 4.97 16.14 11.15
C VAL A 15 4.50 14.98 10.29
N ASP A 16 4.10 15.29 9.04
CA ASP A 16 3.79 14.27 8.04
C ASP A 16 5.08 13.54 7.62
N PRO A 17 5.09 12.19 7.60
CA PRO A 17 6.22 11.42 7.11
C PRO A 17 6.72 11.79 5.72
N GLU A 18 5.89 12.34 4.85
CA GLU A 18 6.27 12.82 3.52
C GLU A 18 7.35 13.93 3.59
N ILE A 19 7.39 14.68 4.68
CA ILE A 19 8.43 15.69 4.91
C ILE A 19 9.84 15.08 4.87
N PHE A 20 10.04 13.91 5.46
CA PHE A 20 11.36 13.27 5.49
C PHE A 20 11.87 12.88 4.10
N TYR A 21 10.96 12.51 3.19
CA TYR A 21 11.32 12.22 1.80
C TYR A 21 11.68 13.50 1.04
N ARG A 22 10.89 14.56 1.19
CA ARG A 22 11.15 15.87 0.55
C ARG A 22 12.44 16.51 1.08
N LEU A 23 12.66 16.45 2.39
CA LEU A 23 13.92 16.94 2.99
C LEU A 23 15.12 16.14 2.47
N GLY A 24 15.01 14.84 2.25
CA GLY A 24 16.07 14.03 1.67
C GLY A 24 16.49 14.54 0.29
N GLU A 25 15.53 14.88 -0.57
CA GLU A 25 15.78 15.43 -1.91
C GLU A 25 16.40 16.85 -1.84
N ASP A 26 15.90 17.70 -0.93
CA ASP A 26 16.37 19.09 -0.80
C ASP A 26 17.73 19.18 -0.08
N LEU A 27 18.05 18.25 0.82
CA LEU A 27 19.32 18.18 1.56
C LEU A 27 20.44 17.46 0.79
N GLU A 28 20.20 16.91 -0.38
CA GLU A 28 21.24 16.35 -1.27
C GLU A 28 22.21 17.44 -1.78
N ASN A 29 21.89 18.72 -1.61
CA ASN A 29 22.77 19.83 -1.95
C ASN A 29 23.95 19.93 -0.95
N PRO A 30 25.22 19.70 -1.36
CA PRO A 30 26.33 19.43 -0.44
C PRO A 30 26.96 20.67 0.21
N GLY A 31 26.21 21.73 0.49
CA GLY A 31 26.81 23.00 0.95
C GLY A 31 26.24 23.60 2.23
N LEU A 32 25.10 23.10 2.73
CA LEU A 32 24.36 23.81 3.77
C LEU A 32 24.61 23.21 5.16
N PRO A 33 25.24 23.97 6.11
CA PRO A 33 25.49 23.45 7.45
C PRO A 33 24.24 23.44 8.35
N LEU A 34 23.25 24.29 8.05
CA LEU A 34 22.03 24.44 8.84
C LEU A 34 20.85 24.80 7.92
N VAL A 35 19.78 24.00 7.97
CA VAL A 35 18.55 24.29 7.25
C VAL A 35 17.43 24.48 8.26
N ARG A 36 16.89 25.69 8.34
CA ARG A 36 15.68 25.98 9.10
C ARG A 36 14.47 25.71 8.27
N ILE A 37 13.58 24.89 8.79
CA ILE A 37 12.34 24.51 8.12
C ILE A 37 11.20 25.31 8.78
N GLU A 38 10.63 26.24 8.05
CA GLU A 38 9.50 27.04 8.51
C GLU A 38 8.18 26.37 8.09
N ILE A 39 7.32 26.18 9.08
CA ILE A 39 5.99 25.66 8.84
C ILE A 39 5.07 26.83 8.50
N ARG A 40 4.40 26.76 7.35
CA ARG A 40 3.45 27.77 6.90
C ARG A 40 2.14 27.68 7.71
N GLY A 41 2.20 27.93 8.99
CA GLY A 41 1.09 28.08 9.93
C GLY A 41 1.36 29.31 10.78
N LYS A 42 0.40 30.23 10.86
CA LYS A 42 0.49 31.36 11.79
C LYS A 42 -0.19 30.97 13.09
N ASP A 43 0.46 31.19 14.20
CA ASP A 43 -0.19 31.19 15.50
C ASP A 43 -1.14 32.42 15.63
N LYS A 44 -1.83 32.56 16.76
CA LYS A 44 -2.71 33.69 17.02
C LYS A 44 -1.97 35.04 17.07
N THR A 45 -0.62 35.03 17.17
CA THR A 45 0.24 36.20 17.23
C THR A 45 0.90 36.54 15.89
N GLY A 46 0.67 35.70 14.85
CA GLY A 46 1.20 35.90 13.49
C GLY A 46 2.63 35.41 13.30
N GLN A 47 3.23 34.76 14.32
CA GLN A 47 4.55 34.17 14.23
C GLN A 47 4.51 32.75 13.67
N PRO A 48 5.60 32.26 13.03
CA PRO A 48 5.68 30.86 12.56
C PRO A 48 5.52 29.92 13.77
N SER A 49 4.48 29.09 13.72
CA SER A 49 4.12 28.21 14.83
C SER A 49 4.84 26.87 14.70
N GLY A 50 5.97 26.75 15.34
CA GLY A 50 6.71 25.50 15.46
C GLY A 50 8.03 25.48 14.71
N GLY A 51 8.98 24.72 15.22
CA GLY A 51 10.35 24.65 14.74
C GLY A 51 10.76 23.22 14.34
N LEU A 52 11.28 23.10 13.14
CA LEU A 52 12.01 21.94 12.64
C LEU A 52 13.36 22.45 12.15
N LEU A 53 14.43 21.81 12.60
CA LEU A 53 15.78 22.20 12.27
C LEU A 53 16.54 20.97 11.74
N ALA A 54 17.12 21.07 10.54
CA ALA A 54 18.05 20.08 10.02
C ALA A 54 19.48 20.59 10.18
N VAL A 55 20.31 19.85 10.91
CA VAL A 55 21.68 20.24 11.25
C VAL A 55 22.64 19.20 10.69
N ARG A 56 23.61 19.66 9.92
CA ARG A 56 24.72 18.81 9.48
C ARG A 56 25.71 18.57 10.63
N GLY A 57 26.29 17.35 10.69
CA GLY A 57 27.28 17.01 11.72
C GLY A 57 28.50 17.96 11.74
N GLY A 58 29.18 18.04 12.87
CA GLY A 58 30.31 18.91 13.13
C GLY A 58 29.97 20.07 14.07
N ASP A 59 30.72 21.18 13.98
CA ASP A 59 30.63 22.34 14.90
C ASP A 59 29.21 22.90 15.02
N SER A 60 28.43 22.84 13.94
CA SER A 60 27.03 23.29 13.92
C SER A 60 26.13 22.43 14.83
N LEU A 61 26.39 21.12 14.89
CA LEU A 61 25.64 20.20 15.75
C LEU A 61 25.96 20.46 17.22
N ASP A 62 27.25 20.66 17.56
CA ASP A 62 27.68 20.94 18.92
C ASP A 62 27.11 22.27 19.41
N LEU A 63 27.07 23.29 18.56
CA LEU A 63 26.43 24.56 18.86
C LEU A 63 24.95 24.40 19.20
N VAL A 64 24.20 23.70 18.33
CA VAL A 64 22.76 23.44 18.52
C VAL A 64 22.50 22.66 19.80
N LEU A 65 23.27 21.60 20.07
CA LEU A 65 23.15 20.79 21.28
C LEU A 65 23.45 21.62 22.56
N SER A 66 24.41 22.51 22.50
CA SER A 66 24.73 23.41 23.63
C SER A 66 23.60 24.38 23.94
N GLN A 67 22.92 24.92 22.90
CA GLN A 67 21.79 25.84 23.06
C GLN A 67 20.54 25.12 23.57
N ILE A 68 20.28 23.87 23.10
CA ILE A 68 19.20 23.03 23.63
C ILE A 68 19.43 22.74 25.12
N LYS A 69 20.66 22.38 25.51
CA LYS A 69 21.03 22.18 26.92
C LYS A 69 20.86 23.46 27.75
N ALA A 70 20.99 24.62 27.15
CA ALA A 70 20.72 25.92 27.78
C ALA A 70 19.22 26.27 27.86
N GLY A 71 18.32 25.37 27.41
CA GLY A 71 16.87 25.55 27.47
C GLY A 71 16.29 26.48 26.41
N LYS A 72 17.01 26.75 25.32
CA LYS A 72 16.49 27.59 24.23
C LYS A 72 15.65 26.77 23.25
N GLY A 73 14.54 27.35 22.81
CA GLY A 73 13.67 26.77 21.81
C GLY A 73 14.26 26.77 20.40
N ILE A 74 13.80 25.89 19.53
CA ILE A 74 14.24 25.77 18.13
C ILE A 74 14.13 27.09 17.35
N PRO A 75 13.06 27.92 17.50
CA PRO A 75 12.97 29.21 16.84
C PRO A 75 14.11 30.17 17.23
N GLU A 76 14.50 30.18 18.51
CA GLU A 76 15.59 31.02 19.03
C GLU A 76 16.96 30.56 18.53
N ILE A 77 17.20 29.26 18.49
CA ILE A 77 18.44 28.67 17.97
C ILE A 77 18.58 28.97 16.47
N GLY A 78 17.49 28.87 15.71
CA GLY A 78 17.46 29.21 14.31
C GLY A 78 17.78 30.70 14.01
N LEU A 79 17.54 31.62 14.94
CA LEU A 79 17.87 33.04 14.79
C LEU A 79 19.34 33.36 15.09
N MET A 80 20.00 32.54 15.91
CA MET A 80 21.39 32.78 16.37
C MET A 80 22.46 32.27 15.41
N ALA A 81 22.14 31.36 14.53
CA ALA A 81 23.09 30.84 13.53
C ALA A 81 23.27 31.88 12.41
N GLU A 82 24.17 32.84 12.58
CA GLU A 82 24.59 33.80 11.53
C GLU A 82 25.57 33.10 10.58
N GLY A 83 25.12 32.82 9.38
CA GLY A 83 25.89 32.16 8.32
C GLY A 83 24.92 31.44 7.36
N GLU A 84 25.35 31.02 6.24
CA GLU A 84 24.57 30.40 5.13
C GLU A 84 23.31 29.64 5.57
N ARG A 85 22.16 30.31 5.47
CA ARG A 85 20.85 29.79 5.86
C ARG A 85 20.02 29.54 4.61
N THR A 86 19.47 28.37 4.53
CA THR A 86 18.34 28.13 3.62
C THR A 86 17.09 27.89 4.47
N SER A 87 16.08 28.75 4.32
CA SER A 87 14.77 28.50 4.92
C SER A 87 13.89 27.72 3.94
N LEU A 88 13.52 26.52 4.29
CA LEU A 88 12.57 25.71 3.53
C LEU A 88 11.17 25.95 4.08
N VAL A 89 10.28 26.51 3.26
CA VAL A 89 8.90 26.78 3.66
C VAL A 89 8.03 25.59 3.30
N LEU A 90 7.63 24.81 4.31
CA LEU A 90 6.71 23.69 4.11
C LEU A 90 5.25 24.16 4.16
N PRO A 91 4.37 23.59 3.27
CA PRO A 91 2.95 23.88 3.35
C PRO A 91 2.38 23.37 4.67
N GLY A 92 1.54 24.18 5.35
CA GLY A 92 0.94 23.87 6.66
C GLY A 92 0.01 22.66 6.72
N LYS A 93 -0.10 21.90 5.60
CA LYS A 93 -0.73 20.58 5.56
C LYS A 93 0.20 19.45 6.00
N LEU A 94 1.52 19.69 6.03
CA LEU A 94 2.54 18.69 6.33
C LEU A 94 3.02 18.73 7.78
N ALA A 95 2.69 19.79 8.51
CA ALA A 95 3.04 19.92 9.93
C ALA A 95 1.99 20.71 10.68
N MET A 96 1.78 20.39 11.95
CA MET A 96 0.81 21.05 12.82
C MET A 96 1.32 21.12 14.26
N VAL A 97 1.22 22.26 14.88
CA VAL A 97 1.54 22.47 16.30
C VAL A 97 0.35 22.04 17.15
N VAL A 98 0.63 21.29 18.21
CA VAL A 98 -0.35 20.72 19.13
C VAL A 98 -0.27 21.44 20.47
N ASN A 99 -1.20 22.37 20.71
CA ASN A 99 -1.27 23.13 21.96
C ASN A 99 -2.52 22.85 22.78
N ASP A 100 -3.56 22.24 22.17
CA ASP A 100 -4.82 21.93 22.81
C ASP A 100 -5.42 20.61 22.31
N ARG A 101 -6.48 20.13 22.97
CA ARG A 101 -7.17 18.90 22.58
C ARG A 101 -7.73 18.96 21.15
N LYS A 102 -8.12 20.14 20.67
CA LYS A 102 -8.67 20.28 19.31
C LYS A 102 -7.58 20.15 18.26
N SER A 103 -6.43 20.80 18.47
CA SER A 103 -5.26 20.67 17.59
C SER A 103 -4.72 19.25 17.60
N PHE A 104 -4.67 18.57 18.76
CA PHE A 104 -4.33 17.14 18.84
C PHE A 104 -5.24 16.25 18.01
N LEU A 105 -6.56 16.42 18.11
CA LEU A 105 -7.50 15.63 17.31
C LEU A 105 -7.37 15.89 15.81
N ARG A 106 -7.11 17.13 15.42
CA ARG A 106 -6.85 17.50 14.01
C ARG A 106 -5.56 16.88 13.51
N SER A 107 -4.47 16.98 14.27
CA SER A 107 -3.17 16.40 13.92
C SER A 107 -3.24 14.89 13.79
N ARG A 108 -3.91 14.20 14.71
CA ARG A 108 -4.15 12.77 14.63
C ARG A 108 -4.91 12.40 13.35
N ASN A 109 -5.95 13.14 12.99
CA ASN A 109 -6.71 12.88 11.78
C ASN A 109 -5.87 13.18 10.51
N LEU A 110 -5.02 14.18 10.54
CA LEU A 110 -4.07 14.46 9.48
C LEU A 110 -3.13 13.27 9.28
N LEU A 111 -2.45 12.79 10.33
CA LEU A 111 -1.56 11.64 10.24
C LEU A 111 -2.28 10.38 9.73
N LEU A 112 -3.51 10.12 10.20
CA LEU A 112 -4.28 8.99 9.70
C LEU A 112 -4.62 9.11 8.20
N GLN A 113 -4.80 10.33 7.68
CA GLN A 113 -5.03 10.55 6.25
C GLN A 113 -3.76 10.30 5.42
N THR A 114 -2.57 10.62 5.94
CA THR A 114 -1.30 10.35 5.27
C THR A 114 -0.98 8.85 5.17
N ALA A 115 -1.59 8.04 6.02
CA ALA A 115 -1.46 6.59 5.94
C ALA A 115 -2.15 5.97 4.70
N ARG A 116 -2.97 6.73 3.96
CA ARG A 116 -3.60 6.27 2.72
C ARG A 116 -2.58 6.17 1.58
N LYS A 117 -2.70 5.12 0.77
CA LYS A 117 -1.87 4.98 -0.44
C LYS A 117 -2.52 5.76 -1.61
N PRO A 118 -1.77 6.54 -2.40
CA PRO A 118 -2.30 7.17 -3.62
C PRO A 118 -2.87 6.15 -4.61
N GLN A 119 -2.35 4.93 -4.58
CA GLN A 119 -2.67 3.81 -5.48
C GLN A 119 -3.87 2.99 -5.00
N ASP A 120 -4.57 3.37 -3.91
CA ASP A 120 -5.73 2.63 -3.42
C ASP A 120 -6.85 2.58 -4.47
N GLY A 121 -7.46 1.40 -4.64
CA GLY A 121 -8.60 1.20 -5.52
C GLY A 121 -9.84 1.97 -5.05
N ILE A 122 -10.86 1.99 -5.89
CA ILE A 122 -12.11 2.72 -5.60
C ILE A 122 -12.76 2.16 -4.33
N VAL A 123 -12.88 0.83 -4.24
CA VAL A 123 -13.48 0.14 -3.07
C VAL A 123 -12.64 0.36 -1.82
N ALA A 124 -11.33 0.18 -1.92
CA ALA A 124 -10.42 0.44 -0.82
C ALA A 124 -10.59 1.88 -0.32
N ARG A 125 -10.57 2.87 -1.21
CA ARG A 125 -10.66 4.29 -0.87
C ARG A 125 -11.98 4.68 -0.20
N LEU A 126 -13.09 4.14 -0.69
CA LEU A 126 -14.44 4.54 -0.25
C LEU A 126 -14.89 3.79 1.00
N ILE A 127 -14.58 2.50 1.11
CA ILE A 127 -15.09 1.60 2.15
C ILE A 127 -13.95 1.11 3.05
N ASN A 128 -13.01 0.29 2.51
CA ASN A 128 -12.05 -0.42 3.33
C ASN A 128 -11.16 0.53 4.14
N ARG A 129 -10.69 1.64 3.54
CA ARG A 129 -9.83 2.62 4.24
C ARG A 129 -10.53 3.39 5.36
N ARG A 130 -11.85 3.55 5.30
CA ARG A 130 -12.58 4.18 6.41
C ARG A 130 -12.60 3.25 7.62
N ILE A 131 -12.83 1.95 7.37
CA ILE A 131 -12.91 0.94 8.42
C ILE A 131 -11.50 0.60 8.93
N SER A 132 -10.52 0.38 8.02
CA SER A 132 -9.15 0.03 8.43
C SER A 132 -8.50 1.15 9.25
N LEU A 133 -8.62 2.42 8.85
CA LEU A 133 -8.09 3.55 9.62
C LEU A 133 -8.76 3.68 11.01
N PHE A 134 -10.04 3.31 11.12
CA PHE A 134 -10.70 3.24 12.42
C PHE A 134 -10.10 2.13 13.29
N LEU A 135 -9.88 0.93 12.74
CA LEU A 135 -9.26 -0.19 13.44
C LEU A 135 -7.77 0.09 13.76
N THR A 136 -7.04 0.70 12.84
CA THR A 136 -5.63 1.06 13.02
C THR A 136 -5.41 1.95 14.24
N LYS A 137 -6.37 2.83 14.59
CA LYS A 137 -6.29 3.63 15.84
C LYS A 137 -6.18 2.74 17.08
N TYR A 138 -6.96 1.66 17.12
CA TYR A 138 -6.93 0.72 18.24
C TYR A 138 -5.66 -0.12 18.25
N PHE A 139 -5.19 -0.57 17.09
CA PHE A 139 -3.92 -1.27 16.97
C PHE A 139 -2.73 -0.41 17.41
N LEU A 140 -2.74 0.87 17.06
CA LEU A 140 -1.73 1.83 17.53
C LEU A 140 -1.85 2.07 19.04
N TYR A 141 -3.06 2.25 19.58
CA TYR A 141 -3.29 2.43 21.01
C TYR A 141 -2.80 1.22 21.82
N LEU A 142 -3.07 0.00 21.34
CA LEU A 142 -2.62 -1.24 21.95
C LEU A 142 -1.15 -1.58 21.64
N ASN A 143 -0.46 -0.71 20.90
CA ASN A 143 0.94 -0.91 20.47
C ASN A 143 1.19 -2.26 19.76
N VAL A 144 0.21 -2.74 18.99
CA VAL A 144 0.29 -4.03 18.30
C VAL A 144 1.33 -3.92 17.16
N HIS A 145 2.27 -4.86 17.13
CA HIS A 145 3.29 -4.89 16.09
C HIS A 145 2.69 -5.27 14.72
N PRO A 146 3.10 -4.65 13.60
CA PRO A 146 2.55 -4.95 12.27
C PRO A 146 2.57 -6.44 11.89
N ILE A 147 3.63 -7.18 12.22
CA ILE A 147 3.70 -8.63 11.95
C ILE A 147 2.55 -9.40 12.64
N VAL A 148 2.20 -9.03 13.87
CA VAL A 148 1.10 -9.68 14.61
C VAL A 148 -0.22 -9.42 13.89
N GLN A 149 -0.40 -8.23 13.31
CA GLN A 149 -1.57 -7.90 12.50
C GLN A 149 -1.64 -8.76 11.24
N SER A 150 -0.52 -8.91 10.50
CA SER A 150 -0.46 -9.76 9.30
C SER A 150 -0.77 -11.23 9.64
N ILE A 151 -0.26 -11.77 10.76
CA ILE A 151 -0.57 -13.14 11.23
C ILE A 151 -2.07 -13.26 11.57
N PHE A 152 -2.64 -12.26 12.23
CA PHE A 152 -4.05 -12.23 12.58
C PHE A 152 -4.94 -12.18 11.32
N THR A 153 -4.56 -11.37 10.34
CA THR A 153 -5.23 -11.30 9.03
C THR A 153 -5.20 -12.66 8.33
N LEU A 154 -4.04 -13.32 8.29
CA LEU A 154 -3.88 -14.65 7.72
C LEU A 154 -4.79 -15.68 8.42
N ALA A 155 -4.84 -15.65 9.75
CA ALA A 155 -5.70 -16.57 10.52
C ALA A 155 -7.18 -16.35 10.20
N ILE A 156 -7.67 -15.10 10.12
CA ILE A 156 -9.04 -14.79 9.71
C ILE A 156 -9.30 -15.25 8.27
N GLY A 157 -8.37 -15.04 7.35
CA GLY A 157 -8.49 -15.45 5.96
C GLY A 157 -8.59 -16.98 5.80
N LEU A 158 -7.78 -17.74 6.54
CA LEU A 158 -7.86 -19.20 6.57
C LEU A 158 -9.16 -19.69 7.20
N LEU A 159 -9.61 -19.05 8.29
CA LEU A 159 -10.90 -19.34 8.91
C LEU A 159 -12.07 -19.09 7.95
N SER A 160 -11.99 -18.00 7.17
CA SER A 160 -12.94 -17.73 6.08
C SER A 160 -13.00 -18.89 5.09
N ALA A 161 -11.86 -19.38 4.62
CA ALA A 161 -11.79 -20.49 3.69
C ALA A 161 -12.41 -21.77 4.29
N VAL A 162 -12.13 -22.06 5.56
CA VAL A 162 -12.76 -23.20 6.27
C VAL A 162 -14.28 -23.04 6.27
N PHE A 163 -14.82 -21.89 6.66
CA PHE A 163 -16.26 -21.65 6.73
C PHE A 163 -16.92 -21.77 5.37
N VAL A 164 -16.33 -21.13 4.33
CA VAL A 164 -16.82 -21.25 2.95
C VAL A 164 -16.77 -22.68 2.46
N GLY A 165 -15.71 -23.42 2.76
CA GLY A 165 -15.55 -24.82 2.37
C GLY A 165 -16.55 -25.78 3.03
N PHE A 166 -17.03 -25.47 4.24
CA PHE A 166 -18.14 -26.22 4.84
C PHE A 166 -19.47 -26.01 4.11
N GLY A 167 -19.63 -24.86 3.44
CA GLY A 167 -20.82 -24.56 2.65
C GLY A 167 -22.07 -24.29 3.49
N ARG A 168 -23.25 -24.39 2.86
CA ARG A 168 -24.56 -24.23 3.51
C ARG A 168 -24.63 -22.92 4.34
N GLN A 169 -24.98 -23.03 5.60
CA GLN A 169 -25.14 -21.87 6.52
C GLN A 169 -23.84 -21.12 6.77
N LEU A 170 -22.66 -21.73 6.56
CA LEU A 170 -21.36 -21.12 6.81
C LEU A 170 -20.81 -20.33 5.61
N LEU A 171 -21.47 -20.38 4.44
CA LEU A 171 -21.07 -19.58 3.26
C LEU A 171 -21.09 -18.09 3.55
N VAL A 172 -22.15 -17.59 4.18
CA VAL A 172 -22.29 -16.16 4.50
C VAL A 172 -21.30 -15.70 5.56
N PRO A 173 -21.18 -16.36 6.72
CA PRO A 173 -20.11 -16.03 7.68
C PRO A 173 -18.71 -16.11 7.08
N GLY A 174 -18.44 -17.09 6.21
CA GLY A 174 -17.17 -17.21 5.52
C GLY A 174 -16.90 -16.02 4.57
N GLY A 175 -17.88 -15.58 3.81
CA GLY A 175 -17.77 -14.38 2.96
C GLY A 175 -17.53 -13.10 3.77
N ILE A 176 -18.19 -12.95 4.92
CA ILE A 176 -17.95 -11.83 5.86
C ILE A 176 -16.51 -11.85 6.37
N LEU A 177 -16.00 -13.02 6.80
CA LEU A 177 -14.62 -13.15 7.28
C LEU A 177 -13.60 -12.86 6.17
N PHE A 178 -13.90 -13.20 4.90
CA PHE A 178 -13.02 -12.89 3.77
C PHE A 178 -12.85 -11.39 3.57
N GLU A 179 -13.95 -10.63 3.60
CA GLU A 179 -13.89 -9.18 3.48
C GLU A 179 -13.25 -8.55 4.73
N LEU A 180 -13.53 -9.07 5.92
CA LEU A 180 -12.90 -8.61 7.15
C LEU A 180 -11.38 -8.80 7.11
N ALA A 181 -10.89 -9.94 6.61
CA ALA A 181 -9.47 -10.16 6.40
C ALA A 181 -8.88 -9.12 5.43
N SER A 182 -9.56 -8.80 4.32
CA SER A 182 -9.13 -7.76 3.36
C SER A 182 -9.07 -6.37 3.98
N ILE A 183 -9.98 -6.03 4.89
CA ILE A 183 -9.98 -4.75 5.60
C ILE A 183 -8.83 -4.68 6.60
N ILE A 184 -8.64 -5.72 7.42
CA ILE A 184 -7.60 -5.77 8.47
C ILE A 184 -6.20 -5.79 7.85
N ASP A 185 -6.04 -6.41 6.70
CA ASP A 185 -4.82 -6.38 5.89
C ASP A 185 -4.34 -4.95 5.61
N GLY A 186 -5.26 -4.05 5.35
CA GLY A 186 -4.93 -2.63 5.20
C GLY A 186 -4.31 -1.98 6.44
N CYS A 187 -4.62 -2.50 7.64
CA CYS A 187 -4.19 -1.91 8.92
C CYS A 187 -2.69 -2.08 9.19
N ASP A 188 -2.08 -3.20 8.79
CA ASP A 188 -0.65 -3.44 9.02
C ASP A 188 0.21 -2.46 8.21
N GLY A 189 -0.13 -2.25 6.94
CA GLY A 189 0.52 -1.25 6.10
C GLY A 189 0.30 0.19 6.60
N GLU A 190 -0.88 0.51 7.13
CA GLU A 190 -1.15 1.80 7.77
C GLU A 190 -0.31 1.97 9.04
N ASN A 191 -0.23 0.93 9.87
CA ASN A 191 0.58 0.92 11.07
C ASN A 191 2.06 1.12 10.76
N VAL A 192 2.62 0.39 9.76
CA VAL A 192 4.01 0.56 9.32
C VAL A 192 4.29 2.00 8.88
N ARG A 193 3.38 2.62 8.12
CA ARG A 193 3.55 4.02 7.65
C ARG A 193 3.51 5.03 8.79
N LEU A 194 2.68 4.80 9.80
CA LEU A 194 2.52 5.71 10.94
C LEU A 194 3.60 5.53 12.02
N THR A 195 4.12 4.31 12.18
CA THR A 195 5.10 4.00 13.25
C THR A 195 6.53 3.84 12.75
N PHE A 196 6.74 3.79 11.43
CA PHE A 196 8.04 3.46 10.79
C PHE A 196 8.63 2.11 11.20
N ARG A 197 7.86 1.24 11.83
CA ARG A 197 8.28 -0.09 12.27
C ARG A 197 8.30 -1.08 11.11
N LYS A 198 9.26 -0.93 10.20
CA LYS A 198 9.47 -1.90 9.12
C LYS A 198 10.16 -3.13 9.65
N ALA A 199 9.51 -4.29 9.55
CA ALA A 199 10.17 -5.57 9.77
C ALA A 199 10.78 -6.07 8.45
N ARG A 200 11.99 -6.61 8.50
CA ARG A 200 12.70 -7.16 7.33
C ARG A 200 11.88 -8.23 6.58
N ILE A 201 11.08 -9.01 7.32
CA ILE A 201 10.26 -10.12 6.82
C ILE A 201 8.81 -9.65 6.55
N GLY A 202 8.39 -8.47 7.05
CA GLY A 202 6.99 -8.02 7.01
C GLY A 202 6.40 -7.97 5.60
N GLY A 203 7.13 -7.41 4.63
CA GLY A 203 6.63 -7.34 3.25
C GLY A 203 6.52 -8.70 2.55
N ALA A 204 7.40 -9.65 2.87
CA ALA A 204 7.31 -11.01 2.33
C ALA A 204 6.15 -11.78 2.96
N LEU A 205 5.94 -11.60 4.27
CA LEU A 205 4.82 -12.21 5.00
C LEU A 205 3.46 -11.68 4.51
N ASP A 206 3.37 -10.39 4.25
CA ASP A 206 2.20 -9.71 3.67
C ASP A 206 1.83 -10.33 2.30
N ILE A 207 2.79 -10.36 1.37
CA ILE A 207 2.58 -10.94 0.02
C ILE A 207 2.22 -12.43 0.10
N ALA A 208 2.93 -13.22 0.94
CA ALA A 208 2.67 -14.64 1.08
C ALA A 208 1.32 -14.90 1.77
N GLY A 209 0.98 -14.13 2.81
CA GLY A 209 -0.28 -14.21 3.52
C GLY A 209 -1.47 -13.91 2.61
N ASP A 210 -1.34 -12.88 1.77
CA ASP A 210 -2.32 -12.52 0.75
C ASP A 210 -2.56 -13.67 -0.23
N ALA A 211 -1.49 -14.21 -0.79
CA ALA A 211 -1.59 -15.31 -1.75
C ALA A 211 -2.24 -16.55 -1.12
N VAL A 212 -1.83 -16.92 0.09
CA VAL A 212 -2.39 -18.08 0.82
C VAL A 212 -3.86 -17.88 1.12
N THR A 213 -4.26 -16.71 1.63
CA THR A 213 -5.66 -16.39 1.92
C THR A 213 -6.52 -16.45 0.66
N PHE A 214 -6.05 -15.84 -0.42
CA PHE A 214 -6.75 -15.77 -1.68
C PHE A 214 -6.94 -17.18 -2.31
N VAL A 215 -5.84 -17.92 -2.43
CA VAL A 215 -5.89 -19.29 -2.97
C VAL A 215 -6.78 -20.20 -2.12
N SER A 216 -6.64 -20.16 -0.80
CA SER A 216 -7.46 -20.97 0.11
C SER A 216 -8.94 -20.69 -0.05
N PHE A 217 -9.34 -19.43 -0.20
CA PHE A 217 -10.74 -19.06 -0.44
C PHE A 217 -11.27 -19.63 -1.75
N PHE A 218 -10.49 -19.52 -2.84
CA PHE A 218 -10.90 -20.02 -4.16
C PHE A 218 -10.88 -21.54 -4.31
N VAL A 219 -10.09 -22.23 -3.49
CA VAL A 219 -10.18 -23.69 -3.35
C VAL A 219 -11.42 -24.10 -2.54
N ALA A 220 -11.71 -23.33 -1.48
CA ALA A 220 -12.81 -23.63 -0.56
C ALA A 220 -14.19 -23.34 -1.16
N LEU A 221 -14.34 -22.28 -1.94
CA LEU A 221 -15.64 -21.86 -2.50
C LEU A 221 -16.32 -22.96 -3.36
N PRO A 222 -15.67 -23.58 -4.36
CA PRO A 222 -16.28 -24.66 -5.14
C PRO A 222 -16.61 -25.88 -4.28
N VAL A 223 -15.80 -26.19 -3.28
CA VAL A 223 -16.08 -27.28 -2.33
C VAL A 223 -17.33 -26.97 -1.50
N GLY A 224 -17.46 -25.76 -0.99
CA GLY A 224 -18.63 -25.31 -0.25
C GLY A 224 -19.91 -25.30 -1.09
N LEU A 225 -19.79 -24.87 -2.35
CA LEU A 225 -20.93 -24.94 -3.30
C LEU A 225 -21.34 -26.37 -3.60
N TYR A 226 -20.38 -27.28 -3.82
CA TYR A 226 -20.66 -28.71 -3.98
C TYR A 226 -21.38 -29.28 -2.74
N ARG A 227 -20.90 -28.98 -1.53
CA ARG A 227 -21.55 -29.44 -0.29
C ARG A 227 -22.94 -28.83 -0.08
N THR A 228 -23.19 -27.65 -0.64
CA THR A 228 -24.47 -26.95 -0.51
C THR A 228 -25.50 -27.42 -1.50
N TYR A 229 -25.10 -27.63 -2.75
CA TYR A 229 -26.03 -27.91 -3.86
C TYR A 229 -25.92 -29.34 -4.43
N GLY A 230 -24.89 -30.13 -4.07
CA GLY A 230 -24.70 -31.51 -4.50
C GLY A 230 -24.19 -31.69 -5.93
N ASP A 231 -23.99 -30.61 -6.69
CA ASP A 231 -23.61 -30.67 -8.10
C ASP A 231 -22.07 -30.61 -8.27
N ARG A 232 -21.51 -31.64 -8.92
CA ARG A 232 -20.08 -31.77 -9.22
C ARG A 232 -19.56 -30.70 -10.19
N LEU A 233 -20.45 -30.02 -10.91
CA LEU A 233 -20.09 -28.88 -11.78
C LEU A 233 -19.24 -27.86 -11.05
N TRP A 234 -19.56 -27.58 -9.76
CA TRP A 234 -18.83 -26.63 -8.95
C TRP A 234 -17.38 -27.01 -8.73
N LEU A 235 -17.11 -28.30 -8.51
CA LEU A 235 -15.74 -28.80 -8.38
C LEU A 235 -14.99 -28.70 -9.71
N GLY A 236 -15.64 -29.03 -10.83
CA GLY A 236 -15.05 -28.83 -12.16
C GLY A 236 -14.69 -27.36 -12.45
N LEU A 237 -15.60 -26.45 -12.11
CA LEU A 237 -15.36 -25.00 -12.25
C LEU A 237 -14.24 -24.51 -11.33
N GLY A 238 -14.12 -25.07 -10.13
CA GLY A 238 -13.00 -24.81 -9.22
C GLY A 238 -11.65 -25.26 -9.79
N ILE A 239 -11.59 -26.47 -10.34
CA ILE A 239 -10.39 -26.99 -11.02
C ILE A 239 -10.04 -26.10 -12.22
N PHE A 240 -11.01 -25.72 -13.04
CA PHE A 240 -10.80 -24.82 -14.17
C PHE A 240 -10.22 -23.46 -13.73
N THR A 241 -10.75 -22.89 -12.64
CA THR A 241 -10.24 -21.63 -12.06
C THR A 241 -8.79 -21.77 -11.61
N LEU A 242 -8.48 -22.84 -10.86
CA LEU A 242 -7.11 -23.10 -10.40
C LEU A 242 -6.13 -23.29 -11.56
N LEU A 243 -6.53 -24.05 -12.59
CA LEU A 243 -5.70 -24.24 -13.79
C LEU A 243 -5.46 -22.91 -14.53
N SER A 244 -6.48 -22.06 -14.61
CA SER A 244 -6.34 -20.71 -15.20
C SER A 244 -5.36 -19.83 -14.40
N MET A 245 -5.44 -19.85 -13.07
CA MET A 245 -4.51 -19.12 -12.20
C MET A 245 -3.08 -19.67 -12.33
N VAL A 246 -2.90 -20.99 -12.34
CA VAL A 246 -1.58 -21.61 -12.53
C VAL A 246 -1.01 -21.24 -13.91
N ALA A 247 -1.81 -21.28 -14.97
CA ALA A 247 -1.42 -20.88 -16.31
C ALA A 247 -0.96 -19.42 -16.34
N PHE A 248 -1.68 -18.51 -15.68
CA PHE A 248 -1.28 -17.10 -15.54
C PHE A 248 0.08 -16.95 -14.84
N TYR A 249 0.29 -17.59 -13.68
CA TYR A 249 1.55 -17.50 -12.96
C TYR A 249 2.73 -18.12 -13.73
N LEU A 250 2.53 -19.23 -14.41
CA LEU A 250 3.57 -19.84 -15.26
C LEU A 250 3.96 -18.91 -16.42
N GLN A 251 2.98 -18.25 -17.02
CA GLN A 251 3.22 -17.27 -18.08
C GLN A 251 3.97 -16.05 -17.54
N LEU A 252 3.60 -15.56 -16.36
CA LEU A 252 4.25 -14.45 -15.67
C LEU A 252 5.74 -14.75 -15.40
N ILE A 253 6.02 -15.95 -14.86
CA ILE A 253 7.39 -16.42 -14.61
C ILE A 253 8.18 -16.54 -15.93
N ASN A 254 7.59 -17.11 -16.95
CA ASN A 254 8.23 -17.26 -18.27
C ASN A 254 8.53 -15.90 -18.91
N TYR A 255 7.59 -14.95 -18.81
CA TYR A 255 7.78 -13.59 -19.28
C TYR A 255 8.92 -12.87 -18.52
N ALA A 256 8.91 -12.94 -17.18
CA ALA A 256 9.95 -12.36 -16.34
C ALA A 256 11.36 -12.91 -16.64
N ARG A 257 11.46 -14.22 -16.91
CA ARG A 257 12.72 -14.85 -17.34
C ARG A 257 13.20 -14.34 -18.69
N LYS A 258 12.30 -14.24 -19.67
CA LYS A 258 12.66 -13.84 -21.05
C LYS A 258 12.99 -12.36 -21.18
N THR A 259 12.39 -11.49 -20.37
CA THR A 259 12.63 -10.05 -20.37
C THR A 259 13.79 -9.61 -19.49
N GLY A 260 14.34 -10.52 -18.66
CA GLY A 260 15.46 -10.19 -17.76
C GLY A 260 15.07 -9.35 -16.55
N ILE A 261 13.77 -9.09 -16.35
CA ILE A 261 13.26 -8.29 -15.21
C ILE A 261 13.44 -9.02 -13.86
N GLY A 262 13.81 -10.32 -13.92
CA GLY A 262 13.89 -11.17 -12.75
C GLY A 262 12.50 -11.57 -12.22
N TYR A 263 12.48 -12.29 -11.09
CA TYR A 263 11.23 -12.81 -10.51
C TYR A 263 10.43 -11.76 -9.72
N ASN A 264 10.64 -10.47 -9.99
CA ASN A 264 9.94 -9.40 -9.31
C ASN A 264 8.59 -9.11 -10.00
N ILE A 265 7.51 -9.71 -9.49
CA ILE A 265 6.15 -9.54 -10.00
C ILE A 265 5.74 -8.06 -10.05
N VAL A 266 6.14 -7.27 -9.06
CA VAL A 266 5.83 -5.83 -9.01
C VAL A 266 6.49 -5.08 -10.17
N ALA A 267 7.71 -5.46 -10.54
CA ALA A 267 8.40 -4.87 -11.69
C ALA A 267 7.70 -5.22 -13.01
N VAL A 268 7.23 -6.47 -13.16
CA VAL A 268 6.45 -6.89 -14.34
C VAL A 268 5.14 -6.11 -14.44
N VAL A 269 4.40 -5.95 -13.33
CA VAL A 269 3.15 -5.16 -13.31
C VAL A 269 3.41 -3.71 -13.71
N LYS A 270 4.45 -3.08 -13.18
CA LYS A 270 4.83 -1.71 -13.56
C LYS A 270 5.20 -1.60 -15.04
N GLU A 271 5.89 -2.58 -15.59
CA GLU A 271 6.22 -2.62 -17.03
C GLU A 271 4.97 -2.76 -17.89
N VAL A 272 4.03 -3.64 -17.50
CA VAL A 272 2.73 -3.77 -18.17
C VAL A 272 1.97 -2.44 -18.15
N GLU A 273 1.94 -1.76 -17.02
CA GLU A 273 1.31 -0.43 -16.87
C GLU A 273 1.98 0.62 -17.76
N ALA A 274 3.30 0.70 -17.77
CA ALA A 274 4.05 1.62 -18.62
C ALA A 274 3.82 1.34 -20.12
N SER A 275 3.71 0.07 -20.50
CA SER A 275 3.49 -0.34 -21.89
C SER A 275 2.10 0.06 -22.43
N LYS A 276 1.11 0.31 -21.59
CA LYS A 276 -0.25 0.74 -22.01
C LYS A 276 -0.25 2.07 -22.78
N ASN A 277 0.78 2.89 -22.60
CA ASN A 277 0.93 4.17 -23.29
C ASN A 277 1.55 4.04 -24.69
N LEU A 278 2.01 2.86 -25.07
CA LEU A 278 2.62 2.63 -26.39
C LEU A 278 1.53 2.34 -27.45
N PRO A 279 1.61 2.93 -28.66
CA PRO A 279 0.56 2.79 -29.68
C PRO A 279 0.19 1.34 -30.04
N GLN A 280 1.16 0.43 -30.03
CA GLN A 280 0.97 -0.99 -30.34
C GLN A 280 0.17 -1.77 -29.29
N PHE A 281 -0.04 -1.20 -28.11
CA PHE A 281 -0.83 -1.78 -27.02
C PHE A 281 -2.14 -1.01 -26.78
N GLN A 282 -2.64 -0.27 -27.80
CA GLN A 282 -3.88 0.49 -27.75
C GLN A 282 -5.01 -0.15 -28.56
N THR A 283 -5.03 -1.48 -28.68
CA THR A 283 -6.15 -2.17 -29.34
C THR A 283 -7.43 -2.02 -28.52
N ALA A 284 -8.59 -2.28 -29.13
CA ALA A 284 -9.87 -2.30 -28.42
C ALA A 284 -9.86 -3.27 -27.23
N PHE A 285 -9.16 -4.40 -27.39
CA PHE A 285 -8.98 -5.41 -26.35
C PHE A 285 -8.10 -4.87 -25.18
N ASP A 286 -7.03 -4.14 -25.48
CA ASP A 286 -6.19 -3.55 -24.43
C ASP A 286 -6.92 -2.43 -23.68
N ARG A 287 -7.73 -1.65 -24.36
CA ARG A 287 -8.60 -0.63 -23.73
C ARG A 287 -9.65 -1.26 -22.82
N LEU A 288 -10.28 -2.35 -23.27
CA LEU A 288 -11.22 -3.11 -22.45
C LEU A 288 -10.53 -3.70 -21.22
N ALA A 289 -9.37 -4.36 -21.38
CA ALA A 289 -8.59 -4.91 -20.28
C ALA A 289 -8.13 -3.82 -19.30
N ALA A 290 -7.72 -2.65 -19.78
CA ALA A 290 -7.37 -1.52 -18.94
C ALA A 290 -8.58 -0.98 -18.16
N SER A 291 -9.76 -0.90 -18.77
CA SER A 291 -10.99 -0.48 -18.09
C SER A 291 -11.48 -1.49 -17.05
N LEU A 292 -11.16 -2.78 -17.23
CA LEU A 292 -11.49 -3.84 -16.28
C LEU A 292 -10.37 -4.10 -15.25
N ALA A 293 -9.23 -3.43 -15.35
CA ALA A 293 -8.08 -3.68 -14.45
C ALA A 293 -8.41 -3.47 -12.97
N PHE A 294 -9.40 -2.62 -12.63
CA PHE A 294 -9.85 -2.44 -11.26
C PHE A 294 -10.54 -3.70 -10.69
N VAL A 295 -11.13 -4.55 -11.54
CA VAL A 295 -11.82 -5.78 -11.14
C VAL A 295 -10.84 -6.81 -10.61
N TYR A 296 -9.59 -6.82 -11.13
CA TYR A 296 -8.53 -7.73 -10.70
C TYR A 296 -7.83 -7.29 -9.41
N ARG A 297 -8.23 -6.14 -8.86
CA ARG A 297 -7.69 -5.70 -7.58
C ARG A 297 -8.32 -6.49 -6.45
N ARG A 298 -7.49 -6.95 -5.52
CA ARG A 298 -7.90 -7.75 -4.36
C ARG A 298 -9.06 -7.11 -3.58
N ASP A 299 -8.98 -5.79 -3.35
CA ASP A 299 -9.98 -5.02 -2.62
C ASP A 299 -11.36 -4.99 -3.30
N PHE A 300 -11.38 -4.94 -4.64
CA PHE A 300 -12.63 -5.04 -5.39
C PHE A 300 -13.17 -6.47 -5.35
N PHE A 301 -12.28 -7.43 -5.52
CA PHE A 301 -12.64 -8.83 -5.64
C PHE A 301 -13.20 -9.41 -4.34
N SER A 302 -12.58 -9.10 -3.20
CA SER A 302 -13.08 -9.55 -1.88
C SER A 302 -14.43 -8.95 -1.56
N MET A 303 -14.62 -7.64 -1.84
CA MET A 303 -15.90 -6.97 -1.66
C MET A 303 -16.99 -7.53 -2.57
N ALA A 304 -16.68 -7.76 -3.85
CA ALA A 304 -17.63 -8.33 -4.79
C ALA A 304 -18.06 -9.76 -4.38
N ALA A 305 -17.09 -10.60 -3.99
CA ALA A 305 -17.36 -11.95 -3.48
C ALA A 305 -18.22 -11.90 -2.21
N PHE A 306 -17.88 -11.03 -1.27
CA PHE A 306 -18.65 -10.81 -0.04
C PHE A 306 -20.10 -10.42 -0.35
N ILE A 307 -20.32 -9.37 -1.16
CA ILE A 307 -21.66 -8.88 -1.51
C ILE A 307 -22.46 -9.99 -2.20
N MET A 308 -21.86 -10.69 -3.18
CA MET A 308 -22.56 -11.74 -3.90
C MET A 308 -22.92 -12.92 -3.00
N ILE A 309 -22.02 -13.33 -2.08
CA ILE A 309 -22.31 -14.42 -1.14
C ILE A 309 -23.42 -14.03 -0.18
N VAL A 310 -23.39 -12.83 0.38
CA VAL A 310 -24.43 -12.31 1.30
C VAL A 310 -25.78 -12.17 0.60
N ALA A 311 -25.77 -11.76 -0.67
CA ALA A 311 -26.98 -11.69 -1.50
C ALA A 311 -27.51 -13.06 -1.96
N GLY A 312 -26.90 -14.18 -1.54
CA GLY A 312 -27.28 -15.52 -1.98
C GLY A 312 -26.83 -15.89 -3.40
N LEU A 313 -25.98 -15.08 -4.00
CA LEU A 313 -25.47 -15.22 -5.38
C LEU A 313 -24.10 -15.93 -5.42
N ALA A 314 -23.81 -16.82 -4.46
CA ALA A 314 -22.51 -17.49 -4.36
C ALA A 314 -22.18 -18.34 -5.61
N ARG A 315 -23.18 -18.91 -6.29
CA ARG A 315 -23.02 -19.64 -7.56
C ARG A 315 -22.54 -18.71 -8.67
N GLN A 316 -23.19 -17.56 -8.81
CA GLN A 316 -22.82 -16.54 -9.79
C GLN A 316 -21.44 -15.95 -9.50
N ALA A 317 -21.09 -15.78 -8.22
CA ALA A 317 -19.76 -15.38 -7.80
C ALA A 317 -18.71 -16.37 -8.32
N MET A 318 -18.91 -17.67 -8.15
CA MET A 318 -17.97 -18.69 -8.63
C MET A 318 -17.81 -18.68 -10.16
N VAL A 319 -18.92 -18.53 -10.92
CA VAL A 319 -18.87 -18.41 -12.38
C VAL A 319 -18.08 -17.16 -12.79
N LEU A 320 -18.36 -16.02 -12.15
CA LEU A 320 -17.65 -14.76 -12.43
C LEU A 320 -16.15 -14.90 -12.16
N VAL A 321 -15.77 -15.51 -11.05
CA VAL A 321 -14.37 -15.78 -10.69
C VAL A 321 -13.68 -16.63 -11.74
N ALA A 322 -14.30 -17.72 -12.15
CA ALA A 322 -13.74 -18.62 -13.16
C ALA A 322 -13.54 -17.90 -14.50
N LEU A 323 -14.52 -17.10 -14.91
CA LEU A 323 -14.45 -16.31 -16.13
C LEU A 323 -13.32 -15.27 -16.05
N LEU A 324 -13.23 -14.52 -14.95
CA LEU A 324 -12.20 -13.49 -14.77
C LEU A 324 -10.80 -14.11 -14.73
N ALA A 325 -10.58 -15.21 -14.00
CA ALA A 325 -9.30 -15.89 -13.97
C ALA A 325 -8.85 -16.40 -15.36
N PHE A 326 -9.79 -16.92 -16.13
CA PHE A 326 -9.53 -17.34 -17.51
C PHE A 326 -9.19 -16.15 -18.42
N LEU A 327 -9.98 -15.09 -18.37
CA LEU A 327 -9.74 -13.89 -19.17
C LEU A 327 -8.40 -13.22 -18.85
N GLU A 328 -8.01 -13.23 -17.57
CA GLU A 328 -6.70 -12.72 -17.14
C GLU A 328 -5.56 -13.54 -17.73
N ALA A 329 -5.65 -14.87 -17.67
CA ALA A 329 -4.64 -15.75 -18.25
C ALA A 329 -4.52 -15.55 -19.78
N VAL A 330 -5.64 -15.45 -20.49
CA VAL A 330 -5.68 -15.21 -21.93
C VAL A 330 -5.11 -13.83 -22.29
N TYR A 331 -5.51 -12.81 -21.54
CA TYR A 331 -5.02 -11.45 -21.76
C TYR A 331 -3.49 -11.37 -21.57
N PHE A 332 -2.99 -11.89 -20.46
CA PHE A 332 -1.55 -11.84 -20.19
C PHE A 332 -0.74 -12.65 -21.22
N TYR A 333 -1.28 -13.78 -21.68
CA TYR A 333 -0.66 -14.56 -22.75
C TYR A 333 -0.56 -13.73 -24.05
N ALA A 334 -1.66 -13.13 -24.49
CA ALA A 334 -1.68 -12.29 -25.69
C ALA A 334 -0.75 -11.07 -25.55
N TYR A 335 -0.71 -10.44 -24.37
CA TYR A 335 0.21 -9.34 -24.07
C TYR A 335 1.67 -9.79 -24.17
N SER A 336 2.03 -10.89 -23.51
CA SER A 336 3.40 -11.40 -23.45
C SER A 336 3.94 -11.75 -24.84
N LEU A 337 3.13 -12.37 -25.69
CA LEU A 337 3.48 -12.70 -27.05
C LEU A 337 3.74 -11.45 -27.90
N ARG A 338 2.84 -10.45 -27.83
CA ARG A 338 3.01 -9.18 -28.58
C ARG A 338 4.27 -8.44 -28.16
N LYS A 339 4.54 -8.38 -26.86
CA LYS A 339 5.74 -7.70 -26.33
C LYS A 339 7.02 -8.39 -26.76
N MET A 340 7.08 -9.72 -26.68
CA MET A 340 8.25 -10.50 -27.11
C MET A 340 8.51 -10.35 -28.63
N ASN A 341 7.47 -10.40 -29.45
CA ASN A 341 7.59 -10.21 -30.89
C ASN A 341 8.09 -8.81 -31.26
N PHE A 342 7.63 -7.79 -30.53
CA PHE A 342 8.11 -6.42 -30.71
C PHE A 342 9.58 -6.28 -30.35
N GLN A 343 10.03 -6.84 -29.22
CA GLN A 343 11.43 -6.81 -28.80
C GLN A 343 12.34 -7.57 -29.78
N ALA A 344 11.86 -8.67 -30.36
CA ALA A 344 12.61 -9.43 -31.36
C ALA A 344 12.80 -8.62 -32.65
N ARG A 345 11.76 -7.90 -33.10
CA ARG A 345 11.84 -7.03 -34.30
C ARG A 345 12.78 -5.84 -34.09
N SER A 346 12.70 -5.19 -32.91
CA SER A 346 13.59 -4.06 -32.60
C SER A 346 15.06 -4.44 -32.50
N LYS A 347 15.37 -5.69 -32.13
CA LYS A 347 16.74 -6.22 -32.11
C LYS A 347 17.21 -6.68 -33.47
N GLY A 348 16.31 -7.09 -34.36
CA GLY A 348 16.64 -7.49 -35.75
C GLY A 348 16.80 -6.32 -36.72
N GLU A 349 16.23 -5.15 -36.42
CA GLU A 349 16.41 -3.92 -37.19
C GLU A 349 17.74 -3.19 -36.86
N LEU A 350 18.41 -3.60 -35.79
CA LEU A 350 19.71 -3.08 -35.34
C LEU A 350 20.90 -3.98 -35.76
N GLN A 351 20.64 -5.11 -36.45
CA GLN A 351 21.64 -5.92 -37.14
C GLN A 351 21.58 -5.67 -38.67
#